data_485ab635d27d2503b84d69bfc720cb1b
#
_entry.id   485ab635d27d2503b84d69bfc720cb1b
#
_cell.length_a   1.000
_cell.length_b   1.000
_cell.length_c   1.000
_cell.angle_alpha   90.00
_cell.angle_beta   90.00
_cell.angle_gamma   90.00
#
_symmetry.space_group_name_H-M   'P 1'
#
loop_
_entity.id
_entity.type
_entity.pdbx_description
1 polymer ?
#
loop_
_entity_poly.entity_id
_entity_poly.type
_entity_poly.pdbx_seq_one_letter_code
_entity_poly.pdbx_strand_id
1 'polypeptide(L)'
;MIFEKPPVILAASSVVGEKEGQGPLGQYFDHVEKDPKFGMETWEQAESTMQLMAAEKAIKKAGLSKEQLDFLFAGDLLGQLIATSFGLIELERPVFGVYGACSTIGESLLLASMALCGGAGNYALAVTSSHFAGAEKQFRFPLPYGNQRPLSATWTVVGSGAVIVAAEDKKGKAMAKITGGTPGRIIDFGVKDSMNMGACMAPAACDTICQHLKDFNRQPTDYDAIITGDLGKIGQQILLKLVKEKGYDISDRHLDCGMLIFDPESQDTHAGGSGCGCAAATLSAYILPA
;
A
#
# COMPACT_ATOMS: atom_id res chain seq x y z
N MET A 1 13.99 -13.46 3.99
CA MET A 1 14.14 -13.49 5.46
C MET A 1 12.93 -14.20 6.07
N ILE A 2 13.17 -15.19 6.93
CA ILE A 2 12.11 -15.87 7.69
C ILE A 2 12.27 -15.45 9.15
N PHE A 3 11.18 -15.04 9.79
CA PHE A 3 11.20 -14.61 11.19
C PHE A 3 10.97 -15.81 12.12
N GLU A 4 11.93 -16.09 12.99
CA GLU A 4 11.81 -17.17 13.98
C GLU A 4 10.67 -16.91 14.98
N LYS A 5 10.47 -15.64 15.34
CA LYS A 5 9.36 -15.15 16.15
C LYS A 5 8.56 -14.15 15.31
N PRO A 6 7.59 -14.63 14.52
CA PRO A 6 6.83 -13.78 13.63
C PRO A 6 6.08 -12.68 14.39
N PRO A 7 6.28 -11.40 14.06
CA PRO A 7 5.44 -10.34 14.60
C PRO A 7 4.02 -10.46 14.05
N VAL A 8 3.09 -9.82 14.72
CA VAL A 8 1.67 -9.94 14.43
C VAL A 8 1.06 -8.59 14.05
N ILE A 9 0.05 -8.63 13.19
CA ILE A 9 -0.80 -7.49 12.89
C ILE A 9 -1.97 -7.49 13.88
N LEU A 10 -2.06 -6.45 14.71
CA LEU A 10 -3.12 -6.31 15.72
C LEU A 10 -4.36 -5.60 15.19
N ALA A 11 -4.17 -4.62 14.34
CA ALA A 11 -5.24 -3.82 13.77
C ALA A 11 -4.82 -3.21 12.44
N ALA A 12 -5.81 -2.96 11.61
CA ALA A 12 -5.66 -2.19 10.39
C ALA A 12 -6.81 -1.20 10.23
N SER A 13 -6.56 -0.11 9.54
CA SER A 13 -7.60 0.88 9.22
C SER A 13 -7.37 1.50 7.85
N SER A 14 -8.45 2.01 7.28
CA SER A 14 -8.47 2.63 5.96
C SER A 14 -9.31 3.89 5.96
N VAL A 15 -8.81 4.93 5.30
CA VAL A 15 -9.52 6.18 5.03
C VAL A 15 -9.38 6.46 3.54
N VAL A 16 -10.47 6.72 2.84
CA VAL A 16 -10.47 6.92 1.39
C VAL A 16 -11.35 8.10 0.97
N GLY A 17 -11.18 8.55 -0.28
CA GLY A 17 -12.03 9.53 -0.90
C GLY A 17 -13.35 8.97 -1.42
N GLU A 18 -14.19 9.86 -1.93
CA GLU A 18 -15.54 9.52 -2.42
C GLU A 18 -15.50 8.52 -3.58
N LYS A 19 -14.56 8.70 -4.53
CA LYS A 19 -14.45 7.83 -5.71
C LYS A 19 -14.14 6.39 -5.33
N GLU A 20 -13.24 6.18 -4.38
CA GLU A 20 -12.91 4.88 -3.82
C GLU A 20 -14.09 4.28 -3.05
N GLY A 21 -14.81 5.13 -2.31
CA GLY A 21 -16.03 4.74 -1.60
C GLY A 21 -17.18 4.30 -2.51
N GLN A 22 -17.20 4.76 -3.77
CA GLN A 22 -18.16 4.34 -4.79
C GLN A 22 -17.73 3.07 -5.54
N GLY A 23 -16.50 2.60 -5.31
CA GLY A 23 -15.96 1.40 -5.93
C GLY A 23 -16.44 0.10 -5.26
N PRO A 24 -16.01 -1.06 -5.81
CA PRO A 24 -16.43 -2.38 -5.31
C PRO A 24 -16.12 -2.62 -3.83
N LEU A 25 -15.08 -1.97 -3.29
CA LEU A 25 -14.67 -2.11 -1.90
C LEU A 25 -15.26 -1.06 -0.97
N GLY A 26 -16.14 -0.18 -1.44
CA GLY A 26 -16.66 0.97 -0.69
C GLY A 26 -17.21 0.65 0.69
N GLN A 27 -17.91 -0.48 0.84
CA GLN A 27 -18.49 -0.92 2.11
C GLN A 27 -17.48 -1.43 3.16
N TYR A 28 -16.25 -1.71 2.76
CA TYR A 28 -15.20 -2.25 3.64
C TYR A 28 -14.30 -1.17 4.25
N PHE A 29 -14.28 0.04 3.68
CA PHE A 29 -13.45 1.12 4.21
C PHE A 29 -13.99 1.65 5.53
N ASP A 30 -13.08 1.95 6.46
CA ASP A 30 -13.44 2.47 7.79
C ASP A 30 -13.96 3.90 7.75
N HIS A 31 -13.57 4.66 6.74
CA HIS A 31 -14.06 6.00 6.51
C HIS A 31 -13.97 6.37 5.03
N VAL A 32 -15.05 6.94 4.52
CA VAL A 32 -15.12 7.52 3.18
C VAL A 32 -15.39 9.00 3.33
N GLU A 33 -14.45 9.85 2.91
CA GLU A 33 -14.61 11.29 2.94
C GLU A 33 -15.14 11.79 1.60
N LYS A 34 -16.19 12.60 1.65
CA LYS A 34 -16.81 13.19 0.45
C LYS A 34 -16.13 14.47 0.00
N ASP A 35 -15.60 15.25 0.96
CA ASP A 35 -14.80 16.41 0.62
C ASP A 35 -13.41 15.98 0.19
N PRO A 36 -13.04 16.19 -1.10
CA PRO A 36 -11.72 15.78 -1.59
C PRO A 36 -10.57 16.52 -0.90
N LYS A 37 -10.86 17.61 -0.20
CA LYS A 37 -9.88 18.37 0.59
C LYS A 37 -9.85 17.99 2.07
N PHE A 38 -10.69 17.10 2.52
CA PHE A 38 -10.74 16.70 3.94
C PHE A 38 -10.89 17.91 4.89
N GLY A 39 -11.61 18.95 4.47
CA GLY A 39 -11.78 20.20 5.22
C GLY A 39 -10.57 21.14 5.20
N MET A 40 -9.54 20.85 4.39
CA MET A 40 -8.27 21.60 4.37
C MET A 40 -8.22 22.59 3.18
N GLU A 41 -7.23 23.49 3.21
CA GLU A 41 -7.04 24.49 2.15
C GLU A 41 -6.26 23.93 0.96
N THR A 42 -5.27 23.07 1.20
CA THR A 42 -4.39 22.51 0.18
C THR A 42 -4.51 20.99 0.07
N TRP A 43 -4.10 20.44 -1.08
CA TRP A 43 -4.12 19.00 -1.33
C TRP A 43 -3.12 18.23 -0.45
N GLU A 44 -1.99 18.85 -0.14
CA GLU A 44 -0.99 18.29 0.76
C GLU A 44 -1.51 18.17 2.19
N GLN A 45 -2.21 19.22 2.67
CA GLN A 45 -2.87 19.18 3.97
C GLN A 45 -3.99 18.13 4.01
N ALA A 46 -4.75 17.99 2.92
CA ALA A 46 -5.78 16.96 2.78
C ALA A 46 -5.18 15.57 2.95
N GLU A 47 -4.06 15.28 2.28
CA GLU A 47 -3.37 14.00 2.41
C GLU A 47 -2.79 13.78 3.80
N SER A 48 -2.19 14.81 4.41
CA SER A 48 -1.71 14.78 5.80
C SER A 48 -2.84 14.42 6.78
N THR A 49 -3.99 15.05 6.64
CA THR A 49 -5.18 14.79 7.49
C THR A 49 -5.68 13.37 7.28
N MET A 50 -5.81 12.91 6.04
CA MET A 50 -6.24 11.56 5.72
C MET A 50 -5.29 10.51 6.33
N GLN A 51 -3.98 10.74 6.26
CA GLN A 51 -2.99 9.82 6.81
C GLN A 51 -3.07 9.77 8.35
N LEU A 52 -3.21 10.91 9.01
CA LEU A 52 -3.40 10.98 10.46
C LEU A 52 -4.68 10.26 10.89
N MET A 53 -5.80 10.50 10.19
CA MET A 53 -7.07 9.82 10.48
C MET A 53 -6.94 8.29 10.40
N ALA A 54 -6.21 7.77 9.40
CA ALA A 54 -5.96 6.34 9.29
C ALA A 54 -5.11 5.84 10.47
N ALA A 55 -4.04 6.54 10.81
CA ALA A 55 -3.16 6.20 11.93
C ALA A 55 -3.93 6.14 13.26
N GLU A 56 -4.69 7.18 13.59
CA GLU A 56 -5.48 7.25 14.83
C GLU A 56 -6.54 6.14 14.93
N LYS A 57 -7.22 5.85 13.82
CA LYS A 57 -8.18 4.75 13.77
C LYS A 57 -7.52 3.40 14.02
N ALA A 58 -6.35 3.13 13.44
CA ALA A 58 -5.59 1.89 13.67
C ALA A 58 -5.15 1.76 15.13
N ILE A 59 -4.62 2.83 15.73
CA ILE A 59 -4.22 2.90 17.14
C ILE A 59 -5.43 2.58 18.03
N LYS A 60 -6.56 3.23 17.78
CA LYS A 60 -7.81 3.02 18.53
C LYS A 60 -8.32 1.57 18.38
N LYS A 61 -8.32 0.99 17.18
CA LYS A 61 -8.72 -0.40 16.95
C LYS A 61 -7.83 -1.39 17.68
N ALA A 62 -6.52 -1.12 17.75
CA ALA A 62 -5.57 -1.95 18.52
C ALA A 62 -5.78 -1.84 20.04
N GLY A 63 -6.54 -0.85 20.50
CA GLY A 63 -6.72 -0.54 21.93
C GLY A 63 -5.44 -0.04 22.57
N LEU A 64 -4.64 0.71 21.79
CA LEU A 64 -3.40 1.35 22.21
C LEU A 64 -3.58 2.86 22.37
N SER A 65 -2.64 3.50 23.05
CA SER A 65 -2.42 4.93 22.96
C SER A 65 -1.20 5.24 22.08
N LYS A 66 -1.07 6.48 21.58
CA LYS A 66 0.07 6.88 20.74
C LYS A 66 1.43 6.70 21.46
N GLU A 67 1.46 6.89 22.77
CA GLU A 67 2.66 6.76 23.59
C GLU A 67 3.21 5.33 23.64
N GLN A 68 2.37 4.33 23.36
CA GLN A 68 2.77 2.93 23.34
C GLN A 68 3.46 2.53 22.03
N LEU A 69 3.38 3.36 21.00
CA LEU A 69 4.10 3.12 19.76
C LEU A 69 5.58 3.45 19.94
N ASP A 70 6.44 2.52 19.59
CA ASP A 70 7.88 2.73 19.61
C ASP A 70 8.37 3.44 18.36
N PHE A 71 7.81 3.07 17.19
CA PHE A 71 8.21 3.60 15.89
C PHE A 71 7.03 3.75 14.94
N LEU A 72 7.16 4.72 14.02
CA LEU A 72 6.32 4.88 12.85
C LEU A 72 7.18 4.62 11.60
N PHE A 73 6.73 3.74 10.72
CA PHE A 73 7.28 3.55 9.37
C PHE A 73 6.24 4.05 8.38
N ALA A 74 6.53 5.15 7.71
CA ALA A 74 5.50 5.89 7.00
C ALA A 74 6.00 6.54 5.74
N GLY A 75 5.11 6.73 4.77
CA GLY A 75 5.43 7.43 3.54
C GLY A 75 4.22 7.84 2.72
N ASP A 76 4.51 8.61 1.69
CA ASP A 76 3.55 9.10 0.70
C ASP A 76 4.24 9.23 -0.68
N LEU A 77 3.53 9.75 -1.68
CA LEU A 77 4.08 9.96 -3.03
C LEU A 77 4.72 11.33 -3.23
N LEU A 78 4.53 12.25 -2.30
CA LEU A 78 4.93 13.64 -2.49
C LEU A 78 6.42 13.84 -2.23
N GLY A 79 7.01 14.81 -2.90
CA GLY A 79 8.42 15.16 -2.69
C GLY A 79 8.72 15.42 -1.21
N GLN A 80 9.81 14.81 -0.72
CA GLN A 80 10.30 14.93 0.65
C GLN A 80 9.35 14.41 1.73
N LEU A 81 8.37 13.57 1.36
CA LEU A 81 7.37 13.02 2.27
C LEU A 81 6.62 14.12 3.04
N ILE A 82 6.18 15.15 2.32
CA ILE A 82 5.59 16.33 2.95
C ILE A 82 4.26 16.01 3.65
N ALA A 83 3.43 15.13 3.04
CA ALA A 83 2.17 14.73 3.66
C ALA A 83 2.41 13.94 4.94
N THR A 84 3.33 12.98 4.92
CA THR A 84 3.71 12.16 6.08
C THR A 84 4.30 13.01 7.21
N SER A 85 5.22 13.91 6.88
CA SER A 85 5.92 14.71 7.89
C SER A 85 4.98 15.63 8.64
N PHE A 86 4.06 16.28 7.96
CA PHE A 86 3.08 17.15 8.60
C PHE A 86 1.88 16.38 9.19
N GLY A 87 1.48 15.27 8.57
CA GLY A 87 0.36 14.47 9.04
C GLY A 87 0.64 13.76 10.37
N LEU A 88 1.85 13.23 10.54
CA LEU A 88 2.17 12.41 11.70
C LEU A 88 2.84 13.18 12.85
N ILE A 89 3.06 14.50 12.70
CA ILE A 89 3.70 15.31 13.74
C ILE A 89 2.96 15.26 15.09
N GLU A 90 1.63 15.16 15.05
CA GLU A 90 0.80 15.11 16.25
C GLU A 90 0.93 13.80 17.04
N LEU A 91 1.48 12.75 16.42
CA LEU A 91 1.72 11.50 17.12
C LEU A 91 2.95 11.57 18.04
N GLU A 92 3.87 12.52 17.82
CA GLU A 92 5.05 12.77 18.66
C GLU A 92 5.90 11.50 18.89
N ARG A 93 6.01 10.65 17.86
CA ARG A 93 6.74 9.38 17.90
C ARG A 93 7.89 9.37 16.89
N PRO A 94 8.95 8.59 17.11
CA PRO A 94 10.02 8.43 16.12
C PRO A 94 9.47 7.94 14.77
N VAL A 95 9.78 8.68 13.69
CA VAL A 95 9.32 8.37 12.33
C VAL A 95 10.51 7.97 11.47
N PHE A 96 10.37 6.83 10.79
CA PHE A 96 11.21 6.44 9.66
C PHE A 96 10.43 6.70 8.37
N GLY A 97 10.87 7.71 7.62
CA GLY A 97 10.29 8.04 6.32
C GLY A 97 10.69 7.01 5.26
N VAL A 98 9.72 6.40 4.61
CA VAL A 98 9.90 5.40 3.56
C VAL A 98 9.40 5.98 2.24
N TYR A 99 10.24 6.00 1.21
CA TYR A 99 9.91 6.57 -0.09
C TYR A 99 10.09 5.53 -1.21
N GLY A 100 9.29 4.48 -1.14
CA GLY A 100 9.28 3.38 -2.11
C GLY A 100 8.16 3.49 -3.14
N ALA A 101 7.52 4.66 -3.29
CA ALA A 101 6.33 4.84 -4.10
C ALA A 101 5.27 3.75 -3.77
N CYS A 102 4.78 3.02 -4.76
CA CYS A 102 3.72 2.03 -4.58
C CYS A 102 4.10 0.86 -3.65
N SER A 103 5.41 0.61 -3.41
CA SER A 103 5.90 -0.44 -2.49
C SER A 103 5.94 0.00 -1.02
N THR A 104 5.69 1.28 -0.71
CA THR A 104 5.90 1.87 0.61
C THR A 104 5.23 1.10 1.74
N ILE A 105 3.99 0.60 1.58
CA ILE A 105 3.34 -0.16 2.67
C ILE A 105 4.03 -1.51 2.92
N GLY A 106 4.46 -2.22 1.87
CA GLY A 106 5.22 -3.47 2.00
C GLY A 106 6.58 -3.26 2.67
N GLU A 107 7.29 -2.21 2.27
CA GLU A 107 8.56 -1.81 2.89
C GLU A 107 8.36 -1.43 4.36
N SER A 108 7.35 -0.62 4.67
CA SER A 108 7.03 -0.20 6.03
C SER A 108 6.70 -1.40 6.94
N LEU A 109 5.92 -2.36 6.44
CA LEU A 109 5.60 -3.58 7.18
C LEU A 109 6.85 -4.45 7.41
N LEU A 110 7.71 -4.57 6.40
CA LEU A 110 8.95 -5.34 6.53
C LEU A 110 9.91 -4.69 7.51
N LEU A 111 10.12 -3.37 7.43
CA LEU A 111 10.99 -2.62 8.35
C LEU A 111 10.45 -2.65 9.78
N ALA A 112 9.15 -2.47 9.99
CA ALA A 112 8.51 -2.62 11.29
C ALA A 112 8.74 -4.01 11.87
N SER A 113 8.55 -5.05 11.04
CA SER A 113 8.79 -6.44 11.45
C SER A 113 10.23 -6.70 11.84
N MET A 114 11.19 -6.21 11.07
CA MET A 114 12.63 -6.33 11.36
C MET A 114 13.01 -5.64 12.68
N ALA A 115 12.50 -4.42 12.91
CA ALA A 115 12.75 -3.67 14.13
C ALA A 115 12.22 -4.42 15.37
N LEU A 116 10.99 -4.92 15.31
CA LEU A 116 10.38 -5.64 16.41
C LEU A 116 11.02 -7.02 16.64
N CYS A 117 11.34 -7.77 15.59
CA CYS A 117 12.10 -9.03 15.71
C CYS A 117 13.51 -8.82 16.26
N GLY A 118 14.12 -7.67 15.98
CA GLY A 118 15.42 -7.25 16.52
C GLY A 118 15.36 -6.79 17.97
N GLY A 119 14.19 -6.77 18.60
CA GLY A 119 14.02 -6.36 20.01
C GLY A 119 14.05 -4.84 20.23
N ALA A 120 13.90 -4.03 19.18
CA ALA A 120 13.95 -2.57 19.30
C ALA A 120 12.69 -1.96 19.93
N GLY A 121 11.57 -2.68 19.95
CA GLY A 121 10.30 -2.22 20.52
C GLY A 121 9.24 -3.30 20.57
N ASN A 122 8.04 -2.91 20.98
CA ASN A 122 6.88 -3.81 21.10
C ASN A 122 5.79 -3.52 20.06
N TYR A 123 5.62 -2.25 19.67
CA TYR A 123 4.57 -1.80 18.76
C TYR A 123 5.13 -0.83 17.74
N ALA A 124 4.79 -1.05 16.49
CA ALA A 124 5.10 -0.15 15.39
C ALA A 124 3.84 0.12 14.56
N LEU A 125 3.76 1.32 13.99
CA LEU A 125 2.74 1.70 13.02
C LEU A 125 3.39 1.72 11.64
N ALA A 126 2.81 0.99 10.68
CA ALA A 126 3.07 1.14 9.26
C ALA A 126 1.89 1.89 8.62
N VAL A 127 2.14 3.04 8.00
CA VAL A 127 1.09 3.85 7.38
C VAL A 127 1.58 4.50 6.10
N THR A 128 0.72 4.51 5.08
CA THR A 128 1.03 5.19 3.83
C THR A 128 -0.23 5.73 3.17
N SER A 129 -0.07 6.78 2.39
CA SER A 129 -1.15 7.49 1.72
C SER A 129 -0.77 7.90 0.31
N SER A 130 -1.78 8.16 -0.49
CA SER A 130 -1.68 8.93 -1.73
C SER A 130 -2.94 9.76 -1.92
N HIS A 131 -2.80 10.94 -2.54
CA HIS A 131 -3.91 11.80 -2.91
C HIS A 131 -3.81 12.17 -4.37
N PHE A 132 -4.87 11.93 -5.15
CA PHE A 132 -4.88 12.16 -6.60
C PHE A 132 -4.33 13.54 -6.98
N ALA A 133 -4.95 14.62 -6.47
CA ALA A 133 -4.57 15.97 -6.85
C ALA A 133 -3.16 16.36 -6.38
N GLY A 134 -2.73 15.90 -5.21
CA GLY A 134 -1.38 16.12 -4.69
C GLY A 134 -0.32 15.45 -5.56
N ALA A 135 -0.51 14.16 -5.86
CA ALA A 135 0.44 13.38 -6.65
C ALA A 135 0.45 13.79 -8.13
N GLU A 136 -0.74 13.88 -8.76
CA GLU A 136 -0.84 14.16 -10.20
C GLU A 136 -0.20 15.49 -10.58
N LYS A 137 -0.33 16.55 -9.76
CA LYS A 137 0.31 17.84 -10.04
C LYS A 137 1.84 17.81 -9.97
N GLN A 138 2.43 16.83 -9.29
CA GLN A 138 3.88 16.64 -9.25
C GLN A 138 4.39 15.78 -10.41
N PHE A 139 3.63 14.78 -10.84
CA PHE A 139 4.06 13.82 -11.86
C PHE A 139 3.58 14.15 -13.27
N ARG A 140 2.45 14.85 -13.41
CA ARG A 140 1.81 15.16 -14.69
C ARG A 140 1.63 16.65 -14.86
N PHE A 141 2.69 17.31 -15.27
CA PHE A 141 2.68 18.74 -15.53
C PHE A 141 2.80 19.03 -17.04
N PRO A 142 1.96 19.94 -17.59
CA PRO A 142 0.88 20.69 -16.94
C PRO A 142 -0.36 19.81 -16.67
N LEU A 143 -0.97 19.99 -15.52
CA LEU A 143 -2.11 19.21 -15.03
C LEU A 143 -3.31 19.14 -16.00
N PRO A 144 -3.65 20.20 -16.80
CA PRO A 144 -4.74 20.13 -17.78
C PRO A 144 -4.62 18.99 -18.80
N TYR A 145 -3.40 18.53 -19.10
CA TYR A 145 -3.20 17.37 -19.98
C TYR A 145 -3.43 16.03 -19.29
N GLY A 146 -3.58 16.01 -17.98
CA GLY A 146 -3.86 14.79 -17.22
C GLY A 146 -5.18 14.11 -17.58
N ASN A 147 -6.09 14.81 -18.26
CA ASN A 147 -7.34 14.25 -18.76
C ASN A 147 -7.15 13.40 -20.03
N GLN A 148 -6.02 13.49 -20.70
CA GLN A 148 -5.70 12.70 -21.90
C GLN A 148 -4.97 11.42 -21.49
N ARG A 149 -5.70 10.49 -20.90
CA ARG A 149 -5.14 9.24 -20.39
C ARG A 149 -5.34 8.10 -21.39
N PRO A 150 -4.26 7.37 -21.79
CA PRO A 150 -4.41 6.14 -22.56
C PRO A 150 -5.05 5.03 -21.70
N LEU A 151 -5.52 3.95 -22.35
CA LEU A 151 -6.11 2.80 -21.67
C LEU A 151 -5.12 2.05 -20.74
N SER A 152 -3.83 2.30 -20.89
CA SER A 152 -2.77 1.78 -20.00
C SER A 152 -2.59 2.59 -18.71
N ALA A 153 -3.12 3.81 -18.66
CA ALA A 153 -2.99 4.67 -17.48
C ALA A 153 -3.81 4.14 -16.31
N THR A 154 -3.29 4.37 -15.12
CA THR A 154 -3.98 4.11 -13.86
C THR A 154 -4.44 5.41 -13.21
N TRP A 155 -5.36 5.29 -12.24
CA TRP A 155 -5.87 6.40 -11.45
C TRP A 155 -5.23 6.39 -10.06
N THR A 156 -4.60 7.50 -9.66
CA THR A 156 -4.04 7.63 -8.31
C THR A 156 -5.15 7.59 -7.27
N VAL A 157 -5.08 6.64 -6.38
CA VAL A 157 -6.06 6.45 -5.29
C VAL A 157 -5.95 7.58 -4.27
N VAL A 158 -7.08 8.16 -3.89
CA VAL A 158 -7.20 8.99 -2.70
C VAL A 158 -7.46 8.06 -1.52
N GLY A 159 -6.40 7.72 -0.81
CA GLY A 159 -6.52 6.74 0.26
C GLY A 159 -5.29 6.66 1.15
N SER A 160 -5.54 6.24 2.38
CA SER A 160 -4.52 5.88 3.36
C SER A 160 -4.89 4.56 4.03
N GLY A 161 -3.89 3.73 4.24
CA GLY A 161 -4.01 2.52 5.05
C GLY A 161 -2.97 2.52 6.15
N ALA A 162 -3.37 2.11 7.35
CA ALA A 162 -2.53 2.05 8.53
C ALA A 162 -2.65 0.68 9.22
N VAL A 163 -1.52 0.13 9.63
CA VAL A 163 -1.41 -1.20 10.22
C VAL A 163 -0.59 -1.13 11.50
N ILE A 164 -1.12 -1.64 12.61
CA ILE A 164 -0.39 -1.82 13.85
C ILE A 164 0.26 -3.19 13.87
N VAL A 165 1.59 -3.19 13.93
CA VAL A 165 2.42 -4.39 14.07
C VAL A 165 2.89 -4.49 15.51
N ALA A 166 2.79 -5.68 16.12
CA ALA A 166 3.27 -5.97 17.46
C ALA A 166 4.27 -7.12 17.47
N ALA A 167 5.24 -7.06 18.37
CA ALA A 167 6.21 -8.14 18.57
C ALA A 167 5.52 -9.45 19.01
N GLU A 168 4.44 -9.34 19.78
CA GLU A 168 3.68 -10.48 20.32
C GLU A 168 2.18 -10.19 20.38
N ASP A 169 1.38 -11.24 20.22
CA ASP A 169 -0.06 -11.19 20.47
C ASP A 169 -0.38 -11.53 21.94
N LYS A 170 -0.32 -10.54 22.81
CA LYS A 170 -0.59 -10.72 24.25
C LYS A 170 -2.07 -11.00 24.58
N LYS A 171 -2.99 -10.77 23.65
CA LYS A 171 -4.44 -10.84 23.91
C LYS A 171 -5.18 -11.86 23.04
N GLY A 172 -4.49 -12.57 22.15
CA GLY A 172 -5.13 -13.52 21.21
C GLY A 172 -6.05 -12.81 20.20
N LYS A 173 -5.71 -11.57 19.79
CA LYS A 173 -6.53 -10.74 18.91
C LYS A 173 -5.85 -10.43 17.58
N ALA A 174 -4.71 -11.04 17.28
CA ALA A 174 -3.99 -10.79 16.04
C ALA A 174 -4.84 -11.18 14.82
N MET A 175 -4.87 -10.27 13.85
CA MET A 175 -5.51 -10.51 12.55
C MET A 175 -4.66 -11.46 11.70
N ALA A 176 -3.34 -11.30 11.74
CA ALA A 176 -2.40 -12.06 10.92
C ALA A 176 -1.01 -12.11 11.57
N LYS A 177 -0.16 -13.03 11.09
CA LYS A 177 1.27 -13.11 11.41
C LYS A 177 2.10 -12.74 10.19
N ILE A 178 3.17 -11.97 10.38
CA ILE A 178 4.14 -11.68 9.33
C ILE A 178 5.27 -12.71 9.48
N THR A 179 5.20 -13.78 8.70
CA THR A 179 6.14 -14.92 8.85
C THR A 179 7.52 -14.65 8.23
N GLY A 180 7.62 -13.62 7.41
CA GLY A 180 8.87 -13.22 6.78
C GLY A 180 8.64 -12.28 5.61
N GLY A 181 9.70 -11.94 4.90
CA GLY A 181 9.64 -11.09 3.72
C GLY A 181 10.87 -11.22 2.83
N THR A 182 10.71 -10.85 1.59
CA THR A 182 11.77 -10.78 0.58
C THR A 182 11.88 -9.33 0.10
N PRO A 183 12.94 -8.60 0.48
CA PRO A 183 13.15 -7.27 -0.05
C PRO A 183 13.41 -7.35 -1.56
N GLY A 184 12.70 -6.50 -2.30
CA GLY A 184 12.91 -6.35 -3.73
C GLY A 184 14.20 -5.62 -4.06
N ARG A 185 14.59 -5.65 -5.31
CA ARG A 185 15.70 -4.88 -5.87
C ARG A 185 15.21 -4.01 -7.02
N ILE A 186 16.01 -3.03 -7.40
CA ILE A 186 15.69 -2.18 -8.55
C ILE A 186 15.82 -3.01 -9.83
N ILE A 187 14.74 -3.08 -10.61
CA ILE A 187 14.69 -3.73 -11.92
C ILE A 187 14.23 -2.71 -12.95
N ASP A 188 15.06 -2.49 -13.96
CA ASP A 188 14.76 -1.56 -15.04
C ASP A 188 14.80 -2.30 -16.40
N PHE A 189 13.67 -2.30 -17.09
CA PHE A 189 13.52 -2.81 -18.46
C PHE A 189 13.51 -1.68 -19.49
N GLY A 190 13.85 -0.46 -19.09
CA GLY A 190 13.95 0.69 -19.98
C GLY A 190 12.61 1.24 -20.44
N VAL A 191 11.53 0.98 -19.73
CA VAL A 191 10.20 1.54 -20.02
C VAL A 191 10.21 3.04 -19.72
N LYS A 192 9.91 3.87 -20.74
CA LYS A 192 9.93 5.33 -20.66
C LYS A 192 8.55 5.98 -20.74
N ASP A 193 7.51 5.18 -20.95
CA ASP A 193 6.13 5.67 -21.00
C ASP A 193 5.58 5.88 -19.60
N SER A 194 5.53 7.14 -19.17
CA SER A 194 5.00 7.54 -17.85
C SER A 194 3.50 7.25 -17.67
N MET A 195 2.78 6.99 -18.76
CA MET A 195 1.36 6.64 -18.75
C MET A 195 1.11 5.13 -18.70
N ASN A 196 2.17 4.32 -18.59
CA ASN A 196 2.10 2.87 -18.49
C ASN A 196 2.93 2.36 -17.30
N MET A 197 2.51 2.72 -16.10
CA MET A 197 3.19 2.33 -14.87
C MET A 197 3.20 0.80 -14.67
N GLY A 198 2.13 0.11 -15.08
CA GLY A 198 2.06 -1.35 -15.00
C GLY A 198 3.19 -2.05 -15.75
N ALA A 199 3.53 -1.57 -16.95
CA ALA A 199 4.66 -2.12 -17.72
C ALA A 199 6.02 -1.88 -17.04
N CYS A 200 6.17 -0.76 -16.33
CA CYS A 200 7.37 -0.44 -15.57
C CYS A 200 7.51 -1.32 -14.31
N MET A 201 6.40 -1.53 -13.57
CA MET A 201 6.41 -2.23 -12.29
C MET A 201 6.38 -3.76 -12.40
N ALA A 202 5.76 -4.31 -13.43
CA ALA A 202 5.60 -5.76 -13.58
C ALA A 202 6.91 -6.56 -13.57
N PRO A 203 8.03 -6.10 -14.19
CA PRO A 203 9.32 -6.78 -14.11
C PRO A 203 9.86 -6.86 -12.68
N ALA A 204 9.74 -5.80 -11.89
CA ALA A 204 10.19 -5.76 -10.50
C ALA A 204 9.32 -6.68 -9.62
N ALA A 205 8.00 -6.68 -9.82
CA ALA A 205 7.09 -7.61 -9.16
C ALA A 205 7.42 -9.07 -9.50
N CYS A 206 7.68 -9.37 -10.77
CA CYS A 206 8.11 -10.71 -11.20
C CYS A 206 9.41 -11.16 -10.50
N ASP A 207 10.42 -10.29 -10.46
CA ASP A 207 11.69 -10.60 -9.80
C ASP A 207 11.49 -10.90 -8.31
N THR A 208 10.73 -10.05 -7.61
CA THR A 208 10.46 -10.20 -6.18
C THR A 208 9.65 -11.47 -5.87
N ILE A 209 8.59 -11.75 -6.63
CA ILE A 209 7.77 -12.96 -6.45
C ILE A 209 8.61 -14.21 -6.68
N CYS A 210 9.35 -14.27 -7.80
CA CYS A 210 10.20 -15.44 -8.08
C CYS A 210 11.31 -15.64 -7.05
N GLN A 211 11.89 -14.53 -6.55
CA GLN A 211 12.89 -14.60 -5.49
C GLN A 211 12.26 -15.06 -4.17
N HIS A 212 11.06 -14.58 -3.84
CA HIS A 212 10.34 -15.01 -2.65
C HIS A 212 10.05 -16.52 -2.66
N LEU A 213 9.55 -17.05 -3.77
CA LEU A 213 9.30 -18.49 -3.91
C LEU A 213 10.56 -19.32 -3.67
N LYS A 214 11.71 -18.85 -4.16
CA LYS A 214 13.01 -19.49 -3.94
C LYS A 214 13.48 -19.37 -2.48
N ASP A 215 13.45 -18.18 -1.91
CA ASP A 215 13.93 -17.91 -0.54
C ASP A 215 13.18 -18.72 0.51
N PHE A 216 11.89 -18.95 0.27
CA PHE A 216 11.01 -19.70 1.16
C PHE A 216 10.88 -21.18 0.77
N ASN A 217 11.51 -21.60 -0.31
CA ASN A 217 11.38 -22.94 -0.90
C ASN A 217 9.91 -23.36 -1.07
N ARG A 218 9.10 -22.48 -1.68
CA ARG A 218 7.66 -22.64 -1.88
C ARG A 218 7.29 -22.60 -3.35
N GLN A 219 6.12 -23.18 -3.63
CA GLN A 219 5.46 -23.09 -4.93
C GLN A 219 4.29 -22.11 -4.86
N PRO A 220 3.82 -21.56 -5.98
CA PRO A 220 2.61 -20.73 -6.00
C PRO A 220 1.40 -21.39 -5.33
N THR A 221 1.29 -22.71 -5.43
CA THR A 221 0.21 -23.51 -4.83
C THR A 221 0.22 -23.56 -3.31
N ASP A 222 1.31 -23.14 -2.67
CA ASP A 222 1.43 -23.06 -1.22
C ASP A 222 0.78 -21.80 -0.64
N TYR A 223 0.24 -20.93 -1.51
CA TYR A 223 -0.43 -19.68 -1.15
C TYR A 223 -1.89 -19.71 -1.59
N ASP A 224 -2.79 -19.20 -0.78
CA ASP A 224 -4.19 -18.98 -1.15
C ASP A 224 -4.32 -17.80 -2.10
N ALA A 225 -3.51 -16.76 -1.91
CA ALA A 225 -3.44 -15.61 -2.79
C ALA A 225 -2.01 -15.04 -2.88
N ILE A 226 -1.67 -14.51 -4.04
CA ILE A 226 -0.46 -13.72 -4.33
C ILE A 226 -0.95 -12.35 -4.79
N ILE A 227 -0.67 -11.32 -3.99
CA ILE A 227 -1.34 -10.02 -4.17
C ILE A 227 -0.32 -8.95 -4.51
N THR A 228 -0.58 -8.20 -5.60
CA THR A 228 0.19 -7.01 -5.97
C THR A 228 -0.55 -5.73 -5.64
N GLY A 229 0.18 -4.64 -5.49
CA GLY A 229 -0.36 -3.37 -4.99
C GLY A 229 -1.19 -2.60 -6.00
N ASP A 230 -0.71 -2.47 -7.24
CA ASP A 230 -1.28 -1.53 -8.19
C ASP A 230 -0.72 -1.68 -9.61
N LEU A 231 -0.49 -2.90 -10.04
CA LEU A 231 -0.06 -3.17 -11.42
C LEU A 231 -1.16 -2.80 -12.44
N GLY A 232 -2.40 -2.89 -12.01
CA GLY A 232 -3.56 -2.73 -12.88
C GLY A 232 -3.63 -3.81 -13.97
N LYS A 233 -4.63 -3.70 -14.81
CA LYS A 233 -4.93 -4.71 -15.86
C LYS A 233 -3.74 -5.00 -16.78
N ILE A 234 -3.06 -3.96 -17.25
CA ILE A 234 -1.93 -4.12 -18.18
C ILE A 234 -0.71 -4.72 -17.47
N GLY A 235 -0.37 -4.20 -16.27
CA GLY A 235 0.76 -4.72 -15.50
C GLY A 235 0.54 -6.17 -15.05
N GLN A 236 -0.69 -6.55 -14.68
CA GLN A 236 -1.03 -7.93 -14.36
C GLN A 236 -0.77 -8.87 -15.55
N GLN A 237 -1.23 -8.52 -16.75
CA GLN A 237 -1.02 -9.34 -17.95
C GLN A 237 0.47 -9.56 -18.24
N ILE A 238 1.27 -8.52 -18.08
CA ILE A 238 2.72 -8.59 -18.24
C ILE A 238 3.35 -9.46 -17.14
N LEU A 239 2.96 -9.25 -15.88
CA LEU A 239 3.45 -10.03 -14.75
C LEU A 239 3.22 -11.53 -14.95
N LEU A 240 1.99 -11.92 -15.26
CA LEU A 240 1.63 -13.34 -15.44
C LEU A 240 2.47 -14.01 -16.52
N LYS A 241 2.72 -13.30 -17.63
CA LYS A 241 3.60 -13.79 -18.70
C LYS A 241 5.03 -13.94 -18.23
N LEU A 242 5.61 -12.92 -17.58
CA LEU A 242 6.99 -12.94 -17.11
C LEU A 242 7.24 -14.04 -16.06
N VAL A 243 6.31 -14.21 -15.12
CA VAL A 243 6.42 -15.25 -14.08
C VAL A 243 6.34 -16.64 -14.70
N LYS A 244 5.48 -16.82 -15.72
CA LYS A 244 5.38 -18.08 -16.47
C LYS A 244 6.66 -18.41 -17.23
N GLU A 245 7.32 -17.41 -17.83
CA GLU A 245 8.63 -17.57 -18.48
C GLU A 245 9.74 -17.97 -17.48
N LYS A 246 9.56 -17.67 -16.18
CA LYS A 246 10.45 -18.12 -15.08
C LYS A 246 10.11 -19.51 -14.53
N GLY A 247 9.08 -20.17 -15.08
CA GLY A 247 8.69 -21.53 -14.70
C GLY A 247 7.67 -21.64 -13.58
N TYR A 248 7.04 -20.52 -13.19
CA TYR A 248 5.95 -20.50 -12.20
C TYR A 248 4.63 -20.07 -12.86
N ASP A 249 3.51 -20.61 -12.38
CA ASP A 249 2.19 -20.15 -12.77
C ASP A 249 1.43 -19.64 -11.54
N ILE A 250 1.08 -18.35 -11.55
CA ILE A 250 0.35 -17.68 -10.46
C ILE A 250 -1.05 -17.23 -10.90
N SER A 251 -1.49 -17.56 -12.12
CA SER A 251 -2.70 -17.02 -12.73
C SER A 251 -3.96 -17.24 -11.90
N ASP A 252 -4.10 -18.42 -11.29
CA ASP A 252 -5.29 -18.78 -10.50
C ASP A 252 -5.31 -18.17 -9.08
N ARG A 253 -4.19 -17.55 -8.65
CA ARG A 253 -4.02 -17.05 -7.28
C ARG A 253 -3.66 -15.58 -7.23
N HIS A 254 -3.41 -14.96 -8.36
CA HIS A 254 -2.99 -13.58 -8.43
C HIS A 254 -4.17 -12.62 -8.34
N LEU A 255 -4.07 -11.70 -7.39
CA LEU A 255 -4.95 -10.54 -7.22
C LEU A 255 -4.12 -9.25 -7.32
N ASP A 256 -4.75 -8.18 -7.75
CA ASP A 256 -4.12 -6.85 -7.80
C ASP A 256 -5.04 -5.81 -7.14
N CYS A 257 -4.52 -5.07 -6.16
CA CYS A 257 -5.30 -4.10 -5.41
C CYS A 257 -5.85 -2.99 -6.32
N GLY A 258 -5.08 -2.59 -7.34
CA GLY A 258 -5.53 -1.58 -8.31
C GLY A 258 -6.71 -2.04 -9.16
N MET A 259 -6.87 -3.35 -9.36
CA MET A 259 -8.04 -3.93 -10.04
C MET A 259 -9.22 -4.16 -9.11
N LEU A 260 -8.98 -4.28 -7.81
CA LEU A 260 -10.03 -4.52 -6.81
C LEU A 260 -10.73 -3.24 -6.36
N ILE A 261 -9.99 -2.12 -6.29
CA ILE A 261 -10.47 -0.89 -5.65
C ILE A 261 -11.46 -0.11 -6.51
N PHE A 262 -11.36 -0.20 -7.83
CA PHE A 262 -12.23 0.50 -8.77
C PHE A 262 -12.95 -0.45 -9.73
N ASP A 263 -14.14 -0.04 -10.18
CA ASP A 263 -14.80 -0.60 -11.33
C ASP A 263 -14.39 0.19 -12.59
N PRO A 264 -13.57 -0.40 -13.49
CA PRO A 264 -13.05 0.30 -14.65
C PRO A 264 -14.12 0.72 -15.66
N GLU A 265 -15.29 0.06 -15.67
CA GLU A 265 -16.36 0.35 -16.61
C GLU A 265 -17.17 1.59 -16.19
N SER A 266 -17.47 1.72 -14.89
CA SER A 266 -18.31 2.80 -14.38
C SER A 266 -17.54 4.00 -13.85
N GLN A 267 -16.24 3.82 -13.47
CA GLN A 267 -15.47 4.84 -12.77
C GLN A 267 -14.36 5.52 -13.60
N ASP A 268 -14.23 5.21 -14.89
CA ASP A 268 -13.24 5.81 -15.80
C ASP A 268 -11.80 5.74 -15.26
N THR A 269 -11.38 4.59 -14.75
CA THR A 269 -10.04 4.39 -14.19
C THR A 269 -9.08 3.62 -15.12
N HIS A 270 -9.54 3.23 -16.31
CA HIS A 270 -8.80 2.53 -17.37
C HIS A 270 -8.12 1.25 -16.90
N ALA A 271 -6.81 1.30 -16.56
CA ALA A 271 -6.08 0.11 -16.11
C ALA A 271 -6.29 -0.23 -14.63
N GLY A 272 -6.95 0.65 -13.87
CA GLY A 272 -7.24 0.45 -12.44
C GLY A 272 -6.64 1.52 -11.54
N GLY A 273 -6.57 1.25 -10.23
CA GLY A 273 -6.00 2.13 -9.23
C GLY A 273 -4.47 2.05 -9.15
N SER A 274 -3.84 3.10 -8.64
CA SER A 274 -2.40 3.19 -8.42
C SER A 274 -2.07 4.07 -7.22
N GLY A 275 -0.81 4.07 -6.80
CA GLY A 275 -0.28 4.90 -5.73
C GLY A 275 -0.14 4.18 -4.40
N CYS A 276 0.60 4.78 -3.48
CA CYS A 276 0.87 4.19 -2.15
C CYS A 276 -0.41 3.85 -1.38
N GLY A 277 -1.43 4.69 -1.48
CA GLY A 277 -2.72 4.49 -0.82
C GLY A 277 -3.51 3.31 -1.37
N CYS A 278 -3.30 2.92 -2.64
CA CYS A 278 -4.02 1.82 -3.27
C CYS A 278 -3.83 0.49 -2.52
N ALA A 279 -2.58 0.04 -2.43
CA ALA A 279 -2.23 -1.20 -1.73
C ALA A 279 -2.57 -1.11 -0.24
N ALA A 280 -2.28 0.02 0.41
CA ALA A 280 -2.47 0.20 1.84
C ALA A 280 -3.95 0.17 2.24
N ALA A 281 -4.81 0.92 1.55
CA ALA A 281 -6.24 0.95 1.82
C ALA A 281 -6.89 -0.41 1.55
N THR A 282 -6.55 -1.05 0.43
CA THR A 282 -7.09 -2.37 0.07
C THR A 282 -6.63 -3.46 1.05
N LEU A 283 -5.35 -3.45 1.43
CA LEU A 283 -4.81 -4.36 2.44
C LEU A 283 -5.56 -4.23 3.75
N SER A 284 -5.73 -2.97 4.23
CA SER A 284 -6.32 -2.68 5.53
C SER A 284 -7.82 -2.93 5.61
N ALA A 285 -8.55 -2.64 4.51
CA ALA A 285 -10.00 -2.74 4.46
C ALA A 285 -10.53 -4.12 4.10
N TYR A 286 -9.83 -4.82 3.20
CA TYR A 286 -10.37 -6.01 2.57
C TYR A 286 -9.52 -7.27 2.79
N ILE A 287 -8.20 -7.18 2.59
CA ILE A 287 -7.34 -8.37 2.62
C ILE A 287 -7.12 -8.87 4.05
N LEU A 288 -6.78 -7.98 5.00
CA LEU A 288 -6.53 -8.38 6.38
C LEU A 288 -7.78 -8.81 7.15
N PRO A 289 -8.99 -8.25 6.92
CA PRO A 289 -10.21 -8.73 7.56
C PRO A 289 -10.78 -10.02 6.98
N ALA A 290 -10.42 -10.41 5.74
CA ALA A 290 -10.90 -11.63 5.09
C ALA A 290 -10.25 -12.88 5.70
#